data_7f734f4d936c33d48b7855b391dcff59
#
_entry.id   7f734f4d936c33d48b7855b391dcff59
#
_cell.length_a   1.000
_cell.length_b   1.000
_cell.length_c   1.000
_cell.angle_alpha   90.00
_cell.angle_beta   90.00
_cell.angle_gamma   90.00
#
_symmetry.space_group_name_H-M   'P 1'
#
loop_
_entity.id
_entity.type
_entity.pdbx_description
1 polymer ?
#
loop_
_entity_poly.entity_id
_entity_poly.type
_entity_poly.pdbx_seq_one_letter_code
_entity_poly.pdbx_strand_id
1 'polypeptide(L)'
;LYRRGTRLAVASSKPIGFVKQILAHFDIEKYFDVVVGSELDGTRGTKEEVVEEALGRLGILTMPVTERHVRCAMTGDRKFDIQGARACGLTGVGVRFGFAEEGELEEAGAEYIAETVAGLAEFLLRKA
;
A
#
# COMPACT_ATOMS: atom_id res chain seq x y z
N LEU A 1 -4.93 13.77 1.46
CA LEU A 1 -3.52 13.34 1.61
C LEU A 1 -2.60 14.06 0.64
N TYR A 2 -2.90 14.02 -0.64
CA TYR A 2 -2.08 14.69 -1.66
C TYR A 2 -1.87 16.18 -1.36
N ARG A 3 -2.93 16.88 -1.02
CA ARG A 3 -2.87 18.32 -0.72
C ARG A 3 -2.07 18.64 0.55
N ARG A 4 -1.91 17.68 1.45
CA ARG A 4 -1.10 17.82 2.67
C ARG A 4 0.37 17.52 2.44
N GLY A 5 0.76 17.18 1.22
CA GLY A 5 2.13 16.81 0.90
C GLY A 5 2.50 15.37 1.29
N THR A 6 1.51 14.55 1.66
CA THR A 6 1.75 13.13 1.92
C THR A 6 2.21 12.47 0.62
N ARG A 7 3.31 11.74 0.69
CA ARG A 7 3.80 11.00 -0.47
C ARG A 7 2.95 9.75 -0.65
N LEU A 8 2.49 9.54 -1.87
CA LEU A 8 1.60 8.43 -2.22
C LEU A 8 2.26 7.52 -3.24
N ALA A 9 2.10 6.22 -3.04
CA ALA A 9 2.63 5.22 -3.96
C ALA A 9 1.60 4.11 -4.19
N VAL A 10 1.64 3.53 -5.38
CA VAL A 10 0.92 2.30 -5.68
C VAL A 10 1.93 1.16 -5.71
N ALA A 11 1.64 0.09 -4.98
CA ALA A 11 2.41 -1.14 -4.98
C ALA A 11 1.46 -2.30 -5.25
N SER A 12 1.49 -2.84 -6.46
CA SER A 12 0.57 -3.87 -6.90
C SER A 12 1.30 -5.09 -7.44
N SER A 13 0.76 -6.27 -7.20
CA SER A 13 1.28 -7.50 -7.79
C SER A 13 0.85 -7.68 -9.25
N LYS A 14 -0.07 -6.84 -9.74
CA LYS A 14 -0.47 -6.85 -11.16
C LYS A 14 0.67 -6.33 -12.03
N PRO A 15 0.78 -6.79 -13.29
CA PRO A 15 1.77 -6.23 -14.23
C PRO A 15 1.65 -4.72 -14.36
N ILE A 16 2.79 -4.05 -14.42
CA ILE A 16 2.86 -2.59 -14.39
C ILE A 16 2.03 -1.93 -15.50
N GLY A 17 1.96 -2.54 -16.67
CA GLY A 17 1.15 -2.00 -17.76
C GLY A 17 -0.34 -1.93 -17.41
N PHE A 18 -0.87 -2.96 -16.75
CA PHE A 18 -2.27 -2.96 -16.29
C PHE A 18 -2.50 -1.94 -15.19
N VAL A 19 -1.56 -1.82 -14.25
CA VAL A 19 -1.67 -0.84 -13.17
C VAL A 19 -1.78 0.57 -13.75
N LYS A 20 -0.92 0.92 -14.70
CA LYS A 20 -0.94 2.24 -15.34
C LYS A 20 -2.23 2.49 -16.11
N GLN A 21 -2.75 1.47 -16.80
CA GLN A 21 -4.03 1.59 -17.50
C GLN A 21 -5.18 1.90 -16.54
N ILE A 22 -5.23 1.21 -15.39
CA ILE A 22 -6.26 1.44 -14.38
C ILE A 22 -6.18 2.87 -13.83
N LEU A 23 -4.98 3.33 -13.47
CA LEU A 23 -4.79 4.66 -12.93
C LEU A 23 -5.13 5.76 -13.94
N ALA A 24 -4.80 5.54 -15.21
CA ALA A 24 -5.14 6.47 -16.29
C ALA A 24 -6.65 6.51 -16.53
N HIS A 25 -7.31 5.35 -16.49
CA HIS A 25 -8.76 5.26 -16.67
C HIS A 25 -9.53 6.10 -15.64
N PHE A 26 -9.08 6.08 -14.38
CA PHE A 26 -9.70 6.84 -13.31
C PHE A 26 -9.09 8.23 -13.12
N ASP A 27 -8.11 8.61 -13.95
CA ASP A 27 -7.44 9.91 -13.90
C ASP A 27 -6.86 10.23 -12.52
N ILE A 28 -6.22 9.23 -11.88
CA ILE A 28 -5.63 9.38 -10.55
C ILE A 28 -4.11 9.17 -10.49
N GLU A 29 -3.48 8.80 -11.61
CA GLU A 29 -2.02 8.56 -11.65
C GLU A 29 -1.23 9.78 -11.16
N LYS A 30 -1.73 10.97 -11.44
CA LYS A 30 -1.09 12.25 -11.07
C LYS A 30 -0.91 12.44 -9.56
N TYR A 31 -1.66 11.72 -8.74
CA TYR A 31 -1.56 11.85 -7.28
C TYR A 31 -0.47 10.98 -6.67
N PHE A 32 0.13 10.08 -7.44
CA PHE A 32 1.10 9.12 -6.93
C PHE A 32 2.52 9.51 -7.36
N ASP A 33 3.41 9.57 -6.38
CA ASP A 33 4.84 9.83 -6.61
C ASP A 33 5.53 8.64 -7.25
N VAL A 34 5.06 7.43 -6.92
CA VAL A 34 5.66 6.18 -7.37
C VAL A 34 4.54 5.20 -7.72
N VAL A 35 4.71 4.48 -8.81
CA VAL A 35 3.81 3.40 -9.22
C VAL A 35 4.65 2.16 -9.52
N VAL A 36 4.43 1.09 -8.77
CA VAL A 36 5.15 -0.17 -8.95
C VAL A 36 4.16 -1.30 -9.20
N GLY A 37 4.44 -2.08 -10.21
CA GLY A 37 3.76 -3.33 -10.50
C GLY A 37 4.77 -4.44 -10.71
N SER A 38 4.29 -5.66 -11.00
CA SER A 38 5.18 -6.74 -11.38
C SER A 38 5.62 -6.59 -12.83
N GLU A 39 6.73 -7.23 -13.19
CA GLU A 39 7.18 -7.32 -14.56
C GLU A 39 6.56 -8.53 -15.25
N LEU A 40 6.47 -8.50 -16.58
CA LEU A 40 5.91 -9.61 -17.35
C LEU A 40 6.75 -10.88 -17.26
N ASP A 41 8.04 -10.75 -16.92
CA ASP A 41 8.94 -11.90 -16.75
C ASP A 41 8.82 -12.55 -15.36
N GLY A 42 7.88 -12.08 -14.51
CA GLY A 42 7.67 -12.60 -13.17
C GLY A 42 8.46 -11.89 -12.09
N THR A 43 9.33 -10.96 -12.44
CA THR A 43 10.07 -10.15 -11.46
C THR A 43 9.08 -9.31 -10.65
N ARG A 44 9.32 -9.21 -9.34
CA ARG A 44 8.43 -8.52 -8.40
C ARG A 44 7.00 -9.10 -8.41
N GLY A 45 6.92 -10.45 -8.41
CA GLY A 45 5.62 -11.13 -8.40
C GLY A 45 4.94 -11.16 -7.02
N THR A 46 5.69 -10.95 -5.93
CA THR A 46 5.13 -10.96 -4.58
C THR A 46 4.84 -9.55 -4.09
N LYS A 47 3.92 -9.45 -3.13
CA LYS A 47 3.58 -8.14 -2.54
C LYS A 47 4.78 -7.52 -1.83
N GLU A 48 5.56 -8.33 -1.10
CA GLU A 48 6.77 -7.84 -0.44
C GLU A 48 7.74 -7.20 -1.42
N GLU A 49 7.98 -7.86 -2.55
CA GLU A 49 8.91 -7.34 -3.56
C GLU A 49 8.45 -6.00 -4.16
N VAL A 50 7.16 -5.86 -4.47
CA VAL A 50 6.65 -4.60 -5.02
C VAL A 50 6.66 -3.48 -3.97
N VAL A 51 6.41 -3.81 -2.70
CA VAL A 51 6.49 -2.83 -1.62
C VAL A 51 7.92 -2.37 -1.41
N GLU A 52 8.88 -3.28 -1.39
CA GLU A 52 10.31 -2.93 -1.28
C GLU A 52 10.76 -2.01 -2.41
N GLU A 53 10.34 -2.29 -3.64
CA GLU A 53 10.68 -1.45 -4.78
C GLU A 53 10.08 -0.04 -4.62
N ALA A 54 8.83 0.04 -4.16
CA ALA A 54 8.19 1.34 -3.91
C ALA A 54 8.95 2.13 -2.85
N LEU A 55 9.33 1.49 -1.76
CA LEU A 55 10.11 2.12 -0.69
C LEU A 55 11.47 2.61 -1.20
N GLY A 56 12.12 1.81 -2.05
CA GLY A 56 13.39 2.19 -2.66
C GLY A 56 13.26 3.43 -3.53
N ARG A 57 12.23 3.48 -4.36
CA ARG A 57 11.97 4.64 -5.24
C ARG A 57 11.56 5.89 -4.45
N LEU A 58 10.91 5.70 -3.30
CA LEU A 58 10.59 6.80 -2.39
C LEU A 58 11.81 7.25 -1.57
N GLY A 59 12.92 6.50 -1.62
CA GLY A 59 14.13 6.83 -0.89
C GLY A 59 14.06 6.57 0.61
N ILE A 60 13.18 5.67 1.07
CA ILE A 60 12.95 5.43 2.50
C ILE A 60 13.41 4.06 3.00
N LEU A 61 14.09 3.25 2.15
CA LEU A 61 14.62 1.96 2.59
C LEU A 61 15.68 2.10 3.69
N THR A 62 16.42 3.20 3.70
CA THR A 62 17.45 3.47 4.72
C THR A 62 16.88 3.99 6.03
N MET A 63 15.59 4.34 6.06
CA MET A 63 14.93 4.79 7.29
C MET A 63 14.86 3.63 8.29
N PRO A 64 15.17 3.83 9.58
CA PRO A 64 15.03 2.77 10.58
C PRO A 64 13.62 2.19 10.60
N VAL A 65 13.52 0.87 10.82
CA VAL A 65 12.21 0.17 10.80
C VAL A 65 11.22 0.78 11.80
N THR A 66 11.69 1.16 12.98
CA THR A 66 10.84 1.79 14.01
C THR A 66 10.25 3.10 13.54
N GLU A 67 11.04 3.94 12.87
CA GLU A 67 10.57 5.19 12.30
C GLU A 67 9.64 4.94 11.10
N ARG A 68 10.00 3.98 10.25
CA ARG A 68 9.20 3.61 9.08
C ARG A 68 7.80 3.16 9.50
N HIS A 69 7.70 2.37 10.56
CA HIS A 69 6.43 1.89 11.10
C HIS A 69 5.51 3.04 11.51
N VAL A 70 6.08 4.08 12.13
CA VAL A 70 5.30 5.24 12.58
C VAL A 70 4.87 6.14 11.41
N ARG A 71 5.75 6.31 10.42
CA ARG A 71 5.56 7.31 9.37
C ARG A 71 4.97 6.77 8.07
N CYS A 72 4.95 5.47 7.89
CA CYS A 72 4.52 4.85 6.64
C CYS A 72 3.42 3.83 6.89
N ALA A 73 2.41 3.83 6.04
CA ALA A 73 1.33 2.86 6.09
C ALA A 73 1.11 2.25 4.71
N MET A 74 0.76 0.98 4.70
CA MET A 74 0.27 0.32 3.50
C MET A 74 -1.18 -0.06 3.68
N THR A 75 -2.02 0.33 2.74
CA THR A 75 -3.44 0.04 2.74
C THR A 75 -3.75 -1.01 1.69
N GLY A 76 -4.51 -2.01 2.06
CA GLY A 76 -4.96 -3.03 1.12
C GLY A 76 -6.14 -3.82 1.61
N ASP A 77 -6.71 -4.64 0.72
CA ASP A 77 -7.94 -5.38 0.98
C ASP A 77 -7.73 -6.89 1.16
N ARG A 78 -6.50 -7.36 1.06
CA ARG A 78 -6.19 -8.78 1.19
C ARG A 78 -5.06 -9.01 2.20
N LYS A 79 -4.99 -10.24 2.71
CA LYS A 79 -3.92 -10.65 3.64
C LYS A 79 -2.52 -10.39 3.07
N PHE A 80 -2.35 -10.50 1.77
CA PHE A 80 -1.07 -10.29 1.10
C PHE A 80 -0.55 -8.87 1.29
N ASP A 81 -1.46 -7.89 1.30
CA ASP A 81 -1.12 -6.48 1.52
C ASP A 81 -0.61 -6.27 2.95
N ILE A 82 -1.29 -6.89 3.92
CA ILE A 82 -0.91 -6.78 5.33
C ILE A 82 0.41 -7.50 5.61
N GLN A 83 0.57 -8.70 5.04
CA GLN A 83 1.82 -9.47 5.17
C GLN A 83 3.00 -8.71 4.56
N GLY A 84 2.81 -8.13 3.38
CA GLY A 84 3.85 -7.32 2.72
C GLY A 84 4.19 -6.07 3.53
N ALA A 85 3.19 -5.40 4.09
CA ALA A 85 3.42 -4.24 4.95
C ALA A 85 4.28 -4.61 6.16
N ARG A 86 3.93 -5.69 6.85
CA ARG A 86 4.67 -6.15 8.03
C ARG A 86 6.09 -6.57 7.70
N ALA A 87 6.27 -7.30 6.60
CA ALA A 87 7.59 -7.73 6.15
C ALA A 87 8.52 -6.54 5.88
N CYS A 88 7.96 -5.42 5.42
CA CYS A 88 8.71 -4.21 5.11
C CYS A 88 8.72 -3.18 6.25
N GLY A 89 8.19 -3.51 7.41
CA GLY A 89 8.19 -2.62 8.57
C GLY A 89 7.22 -1.46 8.50
N LEU A 90 6.11 -1.62 7.77
CA LEU A 90 5.08 -0.59 7.64
C LEU A 90 3.89 -0.88 8.56
N THR A 91 3.11 0.15 8.87
CA THR A 91 1.80 -0.05 9.47
C THR A 91 0.86 -0.66 8.42
N GLY A 92 0.28 -1.82 8.71
CA GLY A 92 -0.66 -2.47 7.82
C GLY A 92 -2.09 -2.04 8.11
N VAL A 93 -2.75 -1.46 7.09
CA VAL A 93 -4.13 -0.99 7.19
C VAL A 93 -4.99 -1.80 6.23
N GLY A 94 -5.96 -2.53 6.78
CA GLY A 94 -6.90 -3.31 5.98
C GLY A 94 -8.17 -2.52 5.69
N VAL A 95 -8.80 -2.82 4.55
CA VAL A 95 -10.11 -2.26 4.22
C VAL A 95 -11.11 -3.40 4.06
N ARG A 96 -12.24 -3.31 4.79
CA ARG A 96 -13.26 -4.36 4.82
C ARG A 96 -14.17 -4.34 3.59
N PHE A 97 -14.20 -3.22 2.89
CA PHE A 97 -15.04 -3.03 1.70
C PHE A 97 -14.41 -3.57 0.41
N GLY A 98 -13.32 -4.34 0.51
CA GLY A 98 -12.68 -5.00 -0.61
C GLY A 98 -13.02 -6.50 -0.67
N PHE A 99 -12.02 -7.32 -1.00
CA PHE A 99 -12.20 -8.75 -1.29
C PHE A 99 -11.75 -9.70 -0.19
N ALA A 100 -11.41 -9.20 1.01
CA ALA A 100 -11.00 -10.06 2.11
C ALA A 100 -12.12 -11.00 2.55
N GLU A 101 -11.76 -12.23 2.89
CA GLU A 101 -12.66 -13.16 3.54
C GLU A 101 -12.82 -12.78 5.02
N GLU A 102 -13.85 -13.31 5.67
CA GLU A 102 -14.07 -13.06 7.09
C GLU A 102 -12.86 -13.50 7.92
N GLY A 103 -12.35 -12.60 8.76
CA GLY A 103 -11.21 -12.88 9.63
C GLY A 103 -9.85 -12.77 8.93
N GLU A 104 -9.80 -12.64 7.62
CA GLU A 104 -8.53 -12.65 6.85
C GLU A 104 -7.60 -11.52 7.27
N LEU A 105 -8.12 -10.31 7.39
CA LEU A 105 -7.31 -9.13 7.73
C LEU A 105 -6.81 -9.19 9.17
N GLU A 106 -7.66 -9.63 10.09
CA GLU A 106 -7.31 -9.80 11.50
C GLU A 106 -6.21 -10.84 11.68
N GLU A 107 -6.34 -11.99 11.04
CA GLU A 107 -5.34 -13.06 11.12
C GLU A 107 -3.99 -12.63 10.50
N ALA A 108 -4.01 -11.82 9.46
CA ALA A 108 -2.79 -11.29 8.86
C ALA A 108 -2.10 -10.27 9.75
N GLY A 109 -2.78 -9.73 10.75
CA GLY A 109 -2.21 -8.79 11.70
C GLY A 109 -2.35 -7.33 11.30
N ALA A 110 -3.44 -6.97 10.61
CA ALA A 110 -3.74 -5.58 10.30
C ALA A 110 -3.84 -4.76 11.60
N GLU A 111 -3.14 -3.65 11.65
CA GLU A 111 -3.14 -2.80 12.84
C GLU A 111 -4.38 -1.92 12.92
N TYR A 112 -4.97 -1.62 11.79
CA TYR A 112 -6.25 -0.93 11.69
C TYR A 112 -7.04 -1.53 10.53
N ILE A 113 -8.36 -1.66 10.72
CA ILE A 113 -9.25 -2.13 9.66
C ILE A 113 -10.35 -1.11 9.49
N ALA A 114 -10.41 -0.51 8.28
CA ALA A 114 -11.44 0.47 7.95
C ALA A 114 -12.68 -0.23 7.43
N GLU A 115 -13.83 0.04 8.03
CA GLU A 115 -15.11 -0.49 7.59
C GLU A 115 -15.67 0.27 6.40
N THR A 116 -15.29 1.55 6.25
CA THR A 116 -15.78 2.44 5.20
C THR A 116 -14.64 3.29 4.62
N VAL A 117 -14.88 3.84 3.43
CA VAL A 117 -13.93 4.78 2.81
C VAL A 117 -13.73 6.01 3.71
N ALA A 118 -14.81 6.53 4.31
CA ALA A 118 -14.73 7.67 5.22
C ALA A 118 -13.86 7.35 6.44
N GLY A 119 -14.00 6.16 7.01
CA GLY A 119 -13.18 5.72 8.14
C GLY A 119 -11.71 5.60 7.78
N LEU A 120 -11.42 5.09 6.59
CA LEU A 120 -10.06 5.01 6.08
C LEU A 120 -9.44 6.41 5.95
N ALA A 121 -10.18 7.32 5.33
CA ALA A 121 -9.71 8.70 5.13
C ALA A 121 -9.41 9.38 6.48
N GLU A 122 -10.29 9.22 7.45
CA GLU A 122 -10.12 9.79 8.79
C GLU A 122 -8.86 9.25 9.47
N PHE A 123 -8.65 7.95 9.42
CA PHE A 123 -7.46 7.32 10.01
C PHE A 123 -6.17 7.83 9.36
N LEU A 124 -6.11 7.82 8.03
CA LEU A 124 -4.91 8.24 7.32
C LEU A 124 -4.61 9.73 7.50
N LEU A 125 -5.64 10.56 7.56
CA LEU A 125 -5.45 12.00 7.78
C LEU A 125 -4.93 12.30 9.19
N ARG A 126 -5.36 11.53 10.18
CA ARG A 126 -4.82 11.67 11.55
C ARG A 126 -3.37 11.22 11.64
N LYS A 127 -3.01 10.16 10.91
CA LYS A 127 -1.65 9.64 10.88
C LYS A 127 -0.71 10.58 10.11
N ALA A 128 -1.22 11.24 9.10
CA ALA A 128 -0.43 12.20 8.33
C ALA A 128 -0.15 13.51 9.13
#